data_deb549cd4c337aa8caac438df85ccf41
#
_entry.id   deb549cd4c337aa8caac438df85ccf41
#
_cell.length_a   1.000
_cell.length_b   1.000
_cell.length_c   1.000
_cell.angle_alpha   90.00
_cell.angle_beta   90.00
_cell.angle_gamma   90.00
#
_symmetry.space_group_name_H-M   'P 1'
#
loop_
_entity.id
_entity.type
_entity.pdbx_description
1 polymer ?
#
loop_
_entity_poly.entity_id
_entity_poly.type
_entity_poly.pdbx_seq_one_letter_code
_entity_poly.pdbx_strand_id
1 'polypeptide(L)'
;GFYEGEGHNLVENYYHKPVANLNWDWSINNDLSLSTVVYASMGRGGGTGVFGANPSTSNGIRMADGYLNFDAAETYNAGVANGIGVGSNGFSKRASVNNHFWYGAVSNLNYDLNDNWSFNLGADVRSYKGDHFRQLVETYGLNGWEITNKNLGTYQVTETFDATPWASLFNFADEGQRIGYDNSEK
;
A
#
# COMPACT_ATOMS: atom_id res chain seq x y z
N GLY A 1 -12.72 -12.05 13.99
CA GLY A 1 -13.06 -13.47 14.03
C GLY A 1 -11.88 -14.34 14.40
N PHE A 2 -12.05 -15.64 14.27
CA PHE A 2 -10.99 -16.63 14.45
C PHE A 2 -10.82 -17.41 13.16
N TYR A 3 -9.59 -17.78 12.85
CA TYR A 3 -9.20 -18.64 11.72
C TYR A 3 -8.08 -19.57 12.18
N GLU A 4 -8.23 -20.86 11.97
CA GLU A 4 -7.29 -21.89 12.44
C GLU A 4 -6.95 -21.80 13.95
N GLY A 5 -7.91 -21.36 14.75
CA GLY A 5 -7.76 -21.20 16.21
C GLY A 5 -7.12 -19.90 16.68
N GLU A 6 -6.69 -19.04 15.74
CA GLU A 6 -6.07 -17.77 16.04
C GLU A 6 -6.99 -16.57 15.73
N GLY A 7 -6.77 -15.44 16.41
CA GLY A 7 -7.46 -14.20 16.13
C GLY A 7 -7.15 -13.70 14.73
N HIS A 8 -8.16 -13.54 13.88
CA HIS A 8 -8.00 -13.12 12.50
C HIS A 8 -8.90 -11.94 12.16
N ASN A 9 -8.31 -10.90 11.55
CA ASN A 9 -8.99 -9.71 11.10
C ASN A 9 -8.92 -9.60 9.58
N LEU A 10 -10.09 -9.42 8.95
CA LEU A 10 -10.15 -9.20 7.50
C LEU A 10 -9.64 -7.81 7.10
N VAL A 11 -9.91 -6.81 7.95
CA VAL A 11 -9.55 -5.41 7.69
C VAL A 11 -8.55 -4.94 8.73
N GLU A 12 -7.35 -4.62 8.29
CA GLU A 12 -6.24 -4.12 9.10
C GLU A 12 -5.49 -3.08 8.30
N ASN A 13 -4.97 -2.08 8.99
CA ASN A 13 -4.00 -1.14 8.42
C ASN A 13 -2.61 -1.45 8.99
N TYR A 14 -1.62 -1.50 8.12
CA TYR A 14 -0.23 -1.69 8.47
C TYR A 14 0.61 -0.64 7.75
N TYR A 15 1.42 0.11 8.49
CA TYR A 15 2.18 1.19 7.88
C TYR A 15 3.41 1.57 8.70
N HIS A 16 4.50 1.83 8.00
CA HIS A 16 5.72 2.38 8.57
C HIS A 16 6.32 3.42 7.62
N LYS A 17 6.50 4.65 8.10
CA LYS A 17 7.00 5.76 7.29
C LYS A 17 8.11 6.52 8.00
N PRO A 18 9.36 6.04 7.96
CA PRO A 18 10.48 6.83 8.41
C PRO A 18 10.65 8.06 7.51
N VAL A 19 11.00 9.16 8.16
CA VAL A 19 11.36 10.43 7.53
C VAL A 19 12.68 10.87 8.12
N ALA A 20 13.62 11.23 7.26
CA ALA A 20 14.88 11.85 7.64
C ALA A 20 14.99 13.23 6.98
N ASN A 21 15.50 14.19 7.71
CA ASN A 21 15.81 15.51 7.18
C ASN A 21 17.13 16.02 7.76
N LEU A 22 17.83 16.78 6.95
CA LEU A 22 19.03 17.52 7.31
C LEU A 22 18.77 19.00 7.01
N ASN A 23 18.82 19.80 8.06
CA ASN A 23 18.69 21.25 7.95
C ASN A 23 20.09 21.87 8.00
N TRP A 24 20.35 22.80 7.10
CA TRP A 24 21.59 23.53 7.02
C TRP A 24 21.31 25.02 6.83
N ASP A 25 21.71 25.82 7.81
CA ASP A 25 21.61 27.27 7.77
C ASP A 25 23.02 27.86 7.65
N TRP A 26 23.20 28.72 6.68
CA TRP A 26 24.46 29.35 6.39
C TRP A 26 24.31 30.89 6.33
N SER A 27 24.89 31.58 7.28
CA SER A 27 25.07 33.04 7.21
C SER A 27 26.31 33.33 6.39
N ILE A 28 26.13 33.69 5.13
CA ILE A 28 27.23 33.98 4.20
C ILE A 28 27.93 35.28 4.59
N ASN A 29 27.11 36.30 4.95
CA ASN A 29 27.56 37.54 5.56
C ASN A 29 26.38 38.15 6.39
N ASN A 30 26.48 39.41 6.83
CA ASN A 30 25.46 40.03 7.67
C ASN A 30 24.13 40.23 6.91
N ASP A 31 24.18 40.35 5.59
CA ASP A 31 23.04 40.71 4.75
C ASP A 31 22.53 39.53 3.92
N LEU A 32 23.28 38.41 3.89
CA LEU A 32 23.00 37.29 3.01
C LEU A 32 23.02 35.97 3.79
N SER A 33 21.93 35.21 3.75
CA SER A 33 21.80 33.90 4.37
C SER A 33 21.14 32.89 3.44
N LEU A 34 21.49 31.62 3.61
CA LEU A 34 20.92 30.50 2.88
C LEU A 34 20.49 29.43 3.89
N SER A 35 19.21 29.07 3.83
CA SER A 35 18.64 27.95 4.59
C SER A 35 18.29 26.83 3.64
N THR A 36 18.76 25.62 3.89
CA THR A 36 18.48 24.45 3.05
C THR A 36 18.05 23.26 3.90
N VAL A 37 16.96 22.61 3.49
CA VAL A 37 16.51 21.35 4.06
C VAL A 37 16.58 20.27 2.98
N VAL A 38 17.34 19.21 3.23
CA VAL A 38 17.32 18.00 2.42
C VAL A 38 16.53 16.95 3.17
N TYR A 39 15.59 16.28 2.52
CA TYR A 39 14.74 15.29 3.15
C TYR A 39 14.59 14.03 2.33
N ALA A 40 14.35 12.91 3.00
CA ALA A 40 14.00 11.63 2.41
C ALA A 40 12.92 10.94 3.24
N SER A 41 11.99 10.26 2.59
CA SER A 41 10.93 9.49 3.22
C SER A 41 10.70 8.19 2.46
N MET A 42 10.47 7.11 3.22
CA MET A 42 10.25 5.77 2.69
C MET A 42 9.03 5.16 3.39
N GLY A 43 7.82 5.46 2.88
CA GLY A 43 6.58 4.88 3.37
C GLY A 43 6.39 3.46 2.86
N ARG A 44 6.02 2.55 3.76
CA ARG A 44 5.72 1.14 3.47
C ARG A 44 4.45 0.73 4.17
N GLY A 45 3.57 0.05 3.45
CA GLY A 45 2.40 -0.53 4.06
C GLY A 45 1.16 -0.48 3.18
N GLY A 46 0.01 -0.59 3.83
CA GLY A 46 -1.26 -0.62 3.15
C GLY A 46 -2.41 -0.97 4.09
N GLY A 47 -3.49 -1.43 3.49
CA GLY A 47 -4.67 -1.90 4.23
C GLY A 47 -5.23 -3.17 3.62
N THR A 48 -5.62 -4.12 4.46
CA THR A 48 -6.27 -5.35 4.04
C THR A 48 -7.77 -5.18 3.88
N GLY A 49 -8.40 -6.14 3.23
CA GLY A 49 -9.84 -6.19 3.05
C GLY A 49 -10.26 -7.35 2.16
N VAL A 50 -11.55 -7.44 1.87
CA VAL A 50 -12.10 -8.49 1.05
C VAL A 50 -11.67 -8.39 -0.41
N PHE A 51 -11.51 -9.54 -1.06
CA PHE A 51 -11.46 -9.70 -2.49
C PHE A 51 -12.40 -10.83 -2.93
N GLY A 52 -13.19 -10.60 -3.98
CA GLY A 52 -14.22 -11.53 -4.43
C GLY A 52 -15.60 -11.28 -3.80
N ALA A 53 -16.23 -12.32 -3.30
CA ALA A 53 -17.55 -12.25 -2.69
C ALA A 53 -17.57 -11.38 -1.43
N ASN A 54 -18.61 -10.56 -1.28
CA ASN A 54 -18.82 -9.84 -0.02
C ASN A 54 -19.32 -10.78 1.07
N PRO A 55 -18.78 -10.71 2.30
CA PRO A 55 -19.28 -11.45 3.43
C PRO A 55 -20.75 -11.10 3.73
N SER A 56 -21.61 -12.09 3.77
CA SER A 56 -23.04 -11.95 4.04
C SER A 56 -23.56 -13.12 4.86
N THR A 57 -24.75 -12.98 5.42
CA THR A 57 -25.44 -14.08 6.11
C THR A 57 -25.90 -15.15 5.12
N SER A 58 -26.17 -14.79 3.87
CA SER A 58 -26.61 -15.73 2.82
C SER A 58 -25.49 -16.69 2.38
N ASN A 59 -24.23 -16.27 2.43
CA ASN A 59 -23.09 -17.16 2.14
C ASN A 59 -22.43 -17.72 3.43
N GLY A 60 -22.99 -17.43 4.61
CA GLY A 60 -22.51 -17.90 5.88
C GLY A 60 -21.23 -17.23 6.41
N ILE A 61 -20.54 -16.43 5.59
CA ILE A 61 -19.28 -15.79 5.97
C ILE A 61 -19.48 -14.69 7.00
N ARG A 62 -20.64 -14.02 7.01
CA ARG A 62 -21.03 -13.09 8.07
C ARG A 62 -22.09 -13.73 8.96
N MET A 63 -21.82 -13.79 10.25
CA MET A 63 -22.75 -14.27 11.26
C MET A 63 -23.81 -13.20 11.60
N ALA A 64 -24.91 -13.62 12.22
CA ALA A 64 -26.02 -12.73 12.60
C ALA A 64 -25.60 -11.64 13.61
N ASP A 65 -24.59 -11.90 14.43
CA ASP A 65 -23.98 -10.96 15.37
C ASP A 65 -22.99 -9.99 14.74
N GLY A 66 -22.76 -10.12 13.40
CA GLY A 66 -21.89 -9.24 12.60
C GLY A 66 -20.43 -9.71 12.50
N TYR A 67 -20.02 -10.72 13.26
CA TYR A 67 -18.68 -11.28 13.15
C TYR A 67 -18.50 -12.10 11.87
N LEU A 68 -17.25 -12.33 11.49
CA LEU A 68 -16.90 -13.18 10.35
C LEU A 68 -16.56 -14.59 10.82
N ASN A 69 -17.06 -15.56 10.06
CA ASN A 69 -16.76 -16.98 10.20
C ASN A 69 -15.87 -17.40 9.02
N PHE A 70 -14.59 -17.58 9.30
CA PHE A 70 -13.62 -17.94 8.25
C PHE A 70 -13.66 -19.42 7.86
N ASP A 71 -14.14 -20.31 8.73
CA ASP A 71 -14.40 -21.72 8.39
C ASP A 71 -15.56 -21.81 7.36
N ALA A 72 -16.55 -20.92 7.48
CA ALA A 72 -17.61 -20.79 6.47
C ALA A 72 -17.08 -20.21 5.15
N ALA A 73 -16.04 -19.36 5.18
CA ALA A 73 -15.36 -18.88 3.98
C ALA A 73 -14.67 -20.03 3.23
N GLU A 74 -14.01 -20.94 3.94
CA GLU A 74 -13.44 -22.16 3.32
C GLU A 74 -14.53 -23.07 2.73
N THR A 75 -15.62 -23.28 3.47
CA THR A 75 -16.77 -24.04 2.97
C THR A 75 -17.38 -23.42 1.71
N TYR A 76 -17.49 -22.10 1.67
CA TYR A 76 -17.95 -21.36 0.48
C TYR A 76 -16.96 -21.54 -0.69
N ASN A 77 -15.68 -21.43 -0.43
CA ASN A 77 -14.61 -21.57 -1.42
C ASN A 77 -14.46 -23.01 -1.96
N ALA A 78 -14.80 -24.03 -1.16
CA ALA A 78 -14.81 -25.42 -1.61
C ALA A 78 -15.83 -25.67 -2.76
N GLY A 79 -16.84 -24.82 -2.91
CA GLY A 79 -17.80 -24.84 -4.03
C GLY A 79 -17.29 -24.15 -5.31
N VAL A 80 -16.13 -23.48 -5.28
CA VAL A 80 -15.55 -22.78 -6.43
C VAL A 80 -14.90 -23.76 -7.38
N ALA A 81 -15.26 -23.70 -8.67
CA ALA A 81 -14.75 -24.60 -9.70
C ALA A 81 -13.21 -24.56 -9.78
N ASN A 82 -12.58 -25.72 -9.71
CA ASN A 82 -11.11 -25.91 -9.73
C ASN A 82 -10.37 -25.20 -8.58
N GLY A 83 -11.09 -24.63 -7.58
CA GLY A 83 -10.51 -23.84 -6.53
C GLY A 83 -9.92 -22.48 -7.01
N ILE A 84 -10.29 -22.02 -8.19
CA ILE A 84 -9.82 -20.74 -8.74
C ILE A 84 -10.93 -19.70 -8.66
N GLY A 85 -10.72 -18.67 -7.83
CA GLY A 85 -11.65 -17.55 -7.71
C GLY A 85 -11.65 -16.68 -8.97
N VAL A 86 -12.84 -16.20 -9.39
CA VAL A 86 -13.01 -15.34 -10.56
C VAL A 86 -14.08 -14.29 -10.27
N GLY A 87 -13.75 -13.01 -10.41
CA GLY A 87 -14.72 -11.91 -10.20
C GLY A 87 -15.29 -11.90 -8.79
N SER A 88 -16.59 -12.20 -8.63
CA SER A 88 -17.26 -12.32 -7.33
C SER A 88 -17.43 -13.78 -6.87
N ASN A 89 -16.89 -14.76 -7.61
CA ASN A 89 -16.94 -16.17 -7.26
C ASN A 89 -15.66 -16.58 -6.54
N GLY A 90 -15.76 -16.81 -5.25
CA GLY A 90 -14.65 -17.01 -4.32
C GLY A 90 -14.54 -15.89 -3.30
N PHE A 91 -13.90 -16.15 -2.19
CA PHE A 91 -13.64 -15.19 -1.10
C PHE A 91 -12.16 -15.28 -0.69
N SER A 92 -11.50 -14.15 -0.60
CA SER A 92 -10.12 -14.06 -0.13
C SER A 92 -9.85 -12.73 0.59
N LYS A 93 -8.75 -12.67 1.32
CA LYS A 93 -8.19 -11.44 1.90
C LYS A 93 -7.14 -10.88 0.94
N ARG A 94 -7.25 -9.60 0.63
CA ARG A 94 -6.27 -8.86 -0.16
C ARG A 94 -5.61 -7.77 0.66
N ALA A 95 -4.42 -7.34 0.26
CA ALA A 95 -3.84 -6.08 0.67
C ALA A 95 -3.89 -5.06 -0.48
N SER A 96 -4.23 -3.82 -0.16
CA SER A 96 -3.93 -2.65 -1.01
C SER A 96 -2.61 -2.09 -0.52
N VAL A 97 -1.56 -2.33 -1.28
CA VAL A 97 -0.20 -1.83 -0.99
C VAL A 97 -0.11 -0.37 -1.42
N ASN A 98 0.49 0.45 -0.56
CA ASN A 98 0.74 1.87 -0.77
C ASN A 98 2.16 2.18 -0.31
N ASN A 99 3.14 1.94 -1.17
CA ASN A 99 4.52 2.29 -0.89
C ASN A 99 4.86 3.63 -1.54
N HIS A 100 5.57 4.47 -0.80
CA HIS A 100 5.95 5.80 -1.22
C HIS A 100 7.44 6.04 -0.99
N PHE A 101 8.10 6.51 -2.02
CA PHE A 101 9.48 6.97 -1.95
C PHE A 101 9.52 8.40 -2.41
N TRP A 102 9.96 9.31 -1.57
CA TRP A 102 10.25 10.66 -2.00
C TRP A 102 11.46 11.22 -1.29
N TYR A 103 12.18 12.02 -2.00
CA TYR A 103 13.31 12.78 -1.50
C TYR A 103 13.37 14.11 -2.23
N GLY A 104 13.92 15.09 -1.57
CA GLY A 104 14.03 16.41 -2.16
C GLY A 104 14.86 17.37 -1.33
N ALA A 105 14.94 18.59 -1.82
CA ALA A 105 15.57 19.69 -1.15
C ALA A 105 14.73 20.95 -1.31
N VAL A 106 14.57 21.68 -0.20
CA VAL A 106 14.00 23.03 -0.18
C VAL A 106 15.12 23.97 0.24
N SER A 107 15.33 25.02 -0.52
CA SER A 107 16.36 26.01 -0.23
C SER A 107 15.76 27.40 -0.31
N ASN A 108 16.18 28.27 0.60
CA ASN A 108 15.72 29.64 0.69
C ASN A 108 16.90 30.60 0.91
N LEU A 109 17.07 31.55 -0.01
CA LEU A 109 18.05 32.59 0.03
C LEU A 109 17.38 33.90 0.50
N ASN A 110 17.91 34.49 1.57
CA ASN A 110 17.48 35.79 2.07
C ASN A 110 18.61 36.78 1.84
N TYR A 111 18.29 37.92 1.27
CA TYR A 111 19.24 39.00 1.02
C TYR A 111 18.66 40.36 1.41
N ASP A 112 19.26 41.02 2.39
CA ASP A 112 18.96 42.39 2.82
C ASP A 112 19.84 43.34 2.00
N LEU A 113 19.22 43.99 0.99
CA LEU A 113 19.93 44.88 0.08
C LEU A 113 20.28 46.21 0.80
N ASN A 114 19.38 46.69 1.66
CA ASN A 114 19.54 47.86 2.52
C ASN A 114 18.40 47.90 3.57
N ASP A 115 18.35 48.92 4.42
CA ASP A 115 17.36 49.06 5.51
C ASP A 115 15.89 49.06 5.04
N ASN A 116 15.64 49.27 3.75
CA ASN A 116 14.26 49.35 3.18
C ASN A 116 13.92 48.18 2.23
N TRP A 117 14.87 47.42 1.80
CA TRP A 117 14.67 46.37 0.79
C TRP A 117 15.34 45.04 1.20
N SER A 118 14.52 44.03 1.29
CA SER A 118 14.97 42.62 1.42
C SER A 118 14.35 41.76 0.33
N PHE A 119 15.11 40.76 -0.10
CA PHE A 119 14.72 39.75 -1.11
C PHE A 119 14.74 38.35 -0.51
N ASN A 120 13.72 37.59 -0.85
CA ASN A 120 13.64 36.17 -0.50
C ASN A 120 13.42 35.37 -1.77
N LEU A 121 14.29 34.40 -2.02
CA LEU A 121 14.20 33.50 -3.17
C LEU A 121 14.21 32.04 -2.69
N GLY A 122 13.11 31.31 -2.95
CA GLY A 122 12.98 29.90 -2.59
C GLY A 122 13.01 28.98 -3.81
N ALA A 123 13.55 27.79 -3.61
CA ALA A 123 13.49 26.69 -4.58
C ALA A 123 13.11 25.38 -3.86
N ASP A 124 12.22 24.61 -4.47
CA ASP A 124 11.82 23.26 -4.04
C ASP A 124 12.01 22.28 -5.19
N VAL A 125 12.80 21.24 -4.97
CA VAL A 125 13.02 20.16 -5.93
C VAL A 125 12.75 18.85 -5.24
N ARG A 126 11.90 17.99 -5.84
CA ARG A 126 11.61 16.67 -5.28
C ARG A 126 11.45 15.61 -6.36
N SER A 127 11.72 14.38 -5.96
CA SER A 127 11.41 13.18 -6.71
C SER A 127 10.47 12.30 -5.90
N TYR A 128 9.53 11.68 -6.58
CA TYR A 128 8.52 10.79 -5.99
C TYR A 128 8.39 9.52 -6.83
N LYS A 129 8.24 8.39 -6.12
CA LYS A 129 7.82 7.12 -6.68
C LYS A 129 6.75 6.52 -5.77
N GLY A 130 5.62 6.09 -6.34
CA GLY A 130 4.55 5.40 -5.62
C GLY A 130 4.27 4.03 -6.21
N ASP A 131 4.24 2.99 -5.38
CA ASP A 131 3.80 1.65 -5.77
C ASP A 131 2.41 1.42 -5.14
N HIS A 132 1.35 1.45 -5.98
CA HIS A 132 -0.06 1.35 -5.59
C HIS A 132 -0.73 0.19 -6.33
N PHE A 133 -0.85 -0.95 -5.67
CA PHE A 133 -1.43 -2.16 -6.27
C PHE A 133 -2.13 -3.02 -5.21
N ARG A 134 -2.74 -4.12 -5.66
CA ARG A 134 -3.31 -5.13 -4.77
C ARG A 134 -2.62 -6.47 -4.94
N GLN A 135 -2.54 -7.21 -3.82
CA GLN A 135 -2.00 -8.58 -3.77
C GLN A 135 -2.87 -9.46 -2.88
N LEU A 136 -2.84 -10.77 -3.10
CA LEU A 136 -3.47 -11.75 -2.22
C LEU A 136 -2.71 -11.84 -0.90
N VAL A 137 -3.44 -11.99 0.20
CA VAL A 137 -2.88 -12.20 1.56
C VAL A 137 -3.29 -13.58 2.07
N GLU A 138 -4.57 -13.94 1.88
CA GLU A 138 -5.12 -15.22 2.34
C GLU A 138 -6.21 -15.66 1.37
N THR A 139 -6.19 -16.93 1.00
CA THR A 139 -7.09 -17.48 0.00
C THR A 139 -8.24 -18.31 0.59
N TYR A 140 -8.19 -18.64 1.87
CA TYR A 140 -9.19 -19.47 2.57
C TYR A 140 -9.52 -20.74 1.78
N GLY A 141 -8.49 -21.52 1.43
CA GLY A 141 -8.62 -22.80 0.73
C GLY A 141 -8.78 -22.71 -0.80
N LEU A 142 -8.76 -21.53 -1.42
CA LEU A 142 -8.63 -21.42 -2.88
C LEU A 142 -7.18 -21.71 -3.31
N ASN A 143 -7.04 -22.33 -4.49
CA ASN A 143 -5.74 -22.54 -5.13
C ASN A 143 -5.17 -21.27 -5.77
N GLY A 144 -5.99 -20.24 -5.97
CA GLY A 144 -5.58 -18.97 -6.55
C GLY A 144 -6.75 -18.16 -7.10
N TRP A 145 -6.42 -17.14 -7.87
CA TRP A 145 -7.37 -16.21 -8.46
C TRP A 145 -7.07 -15.93 -9.93
N GLU A 146 -8.07 -15.99 -10.77
CA GLU A 146 -7.96 -15.60 -12.17
C GLU A 146 -8.20 -14.10 -12.33
N ILE A 147 -7.26 -13.43 -12.96
CA ILE A 147 -7.27 -11.99 -13.21
C ILE A 147 -7.22 -11.73 -14.71
N THR A 148 -8.07 -10.84 -15.18
CA THR A 148 -7.99 -10.27 -16.53
C THR A 148 -7.47 -8.84 -16.44
N ASN A 149 -6.30 -8.62 -17.02
CA ASN A 149 -5.63 -7.32 -17.08
C ASN A 149 -5.55 -6.85 -18.54
N LYS A 150 -5.74 -5.56 -18.78
CA LYS A 150 -5.74 -5.00 -20.15
C LYS A 150 -4.39 -5.18 -20.88
N ASN A 151 -3.29 -5.17 -20.15
CA ASN A 151 -1.93 -5.22 -20.70
C ASN A 151 -1.34 -6.63 -20.70
N LEU A 152 -1.67 -7.43 -19.67
CA LEU A 152 -1.07 -8.76 -19.43
C LEU A 152 -1.98 -9.90 -19.91
N GLY A 153 -3.23 -9.61 -20.30
CA GLY A 153 -4.22 -10.63 -20.63
C GLY A 153 -4.78 -11.33 -19.39
N THR A 154 -5.19 -12.58 -19.53
CA THR A 154 -5.73 -13.39 -18.42
C THR A 154 -4.61 -14.27 -17.85
N TYR A 155 -4.44 -14.23 -16.53
CA TYR A 155 -3.44 -15.01 -15.79
C TYR A 155 -4.00 -15.44 -14.43
N GLN A 156 -3.35 -16.42 -13.79
CA GLN A 156 -3.72 -16.90 -12.47
C GLN A 156 -2.67 -16.45 -11.45
N VAL A 157 -3.15 -15.92 -10.32
CA VAL A 157 -2.35 -15.57 -9.16
C VAL A 157 -2.55 -16.63 -8.09
N THR A 158 -1.50 -17.33 -7.72
CA THR A 158 -1.51 -18.44 -6.75
C THR A 158 -0.71 -18.11 -5.49
N GLU A 159 0.12 -17.08 -5.53
CA GLU A 159 0.97 -16.68 -4.42
C GLU A 159 0.25 -15.71 -3.50
N THR A 160 0.52 -15.83 -2.20
CA THR A 160 0.06 -14.91 -1.16
C THR A 160 1.25 -14.17 -0.54
N PHE A 161 0.98 -12.96 -0.05
CA PHE A 161 2.00 -12.07 0.49
C PHE A 161 1.55 -11.52 1.84
N ASP A 162 2.44 -11.49 2.81
CA ASP A 162 2.15 -10.94 4.13
C ASP A 162 1.80 -9.44 4.06
N ALA A 163 0.78 -9.06 4.82
CA ALA A 163 0.35 -7.68 4.96
C ALA A 163 1.04 -7.00 6.15
N THR A 164 2.35 -6.82 6.05
CA THR A 164 3.18 -6.15 7.06
C THR A 164 4.06 -5.07 6.42
N PRO A 165 4.52 -4.04 7.16
CA PRO A 165 5.43 -3.03 6.60
C PRO A 165 6.75 -3.63 6.12
N TRP A 166 7.21 -4.71 6.75
CA TRP A 166 8.44 -5.39 6.40
C TRP A 166 8.29 -6.18 5.10
N ALA A 167 7.21 -6.95 4.96
CA ALA A 167 6.90 -7.68 3.73
C ALA A 167 6.74 -6.71 2.55
N SER A 168 6.04 -5.59 2.73
CA SER A 168 5.89 -4.54 1.71
C SER A 168 7.21 -3.91 1.24
N LEU A 169 8.32 -4.19 1.89
CA LEU A 169 9.65 -3.75 1.48
C LEU A 169 10.40 -4.81 0.65
N PHE A 170 10.29 -6.08 1.03
CA PHE A 170 11.14 -7.16 0.53
C PHE A 170 10.40 -8.29 -0.17
N ASN A 171 9.10 -8.44 0.08
CA ASN A 171 8.30 -9.56 -0.41
C ASN A 171 6.89 -9.08 -0.78
N PHE A 172 6.75 -8.50 -1.96
CA PHE A 172 5.47 -8.03 -2.50
C PHE A 172 5.29 -8.50 -3.95
N ALA A 173 4.04 -8.46 -4.43
CA ALA A 173 3.66 -8.97 -5.73
C ALA A 173 4.30 -8.23 -6.91
N ASP A 174 4.90 -8.96 -7.83
CA ASP A 174 5.27 -8.49 -9.16
C ASP A 174 4.03 -8.27 -10.05
N GLU A 175 4.17 -7.63 -11.21
CA GLU A 175 3.04 -7.28 -12.09
C GLU A 175 2.13 -8.49 -12.41
N GLY A 176 2.70 -9.65 -12.68
CA GLY A 176 1.96 -10.90 -12.95
C GLY A 176 1.34 -11.58 -11.71
N GLN A 177 1.54 -11.04 -10.53
CA GLN A 177 1.02 -11.53 -9.24
C GLN A 177 0.06 -10.52 -8.59
N ARG A 178 -0.18 -9.38 -9.25
CA ARG A 178 -1.09 -8.33 -8.77
C ARG A 178 -2.53 -8.64 -9.13
N ILE A 179 -3.44 -8.25 -8.25
CA ILE A 179 -4.88 -8.45 -8.42
C ILE A 179 -5.61 -7.11 -8.42
N GLY A 180 -6.73 -7.04 -9.17
CA GLY A 180 -7.59 -5.87 -9.19
C GLY A 180 -6.97 -4.68 -9.92
N TYR A 181 -6.27 -3.79 -9.24
CA TYR A 181 -5.64 -2.62 -9.85
C TYR A 181 -4.14 -2.54 -9.62
N ASP A 182 -3.47 -1.84 -10.52
CA ASP A 182 -2.09 -1.40 -10.42
C ASP A 182 -2.00 0.04 -10.95
N ASN A 183 -1.77 0.99 -10.05
CA ASN A 183 -1.62 2.42 -10.33
C ASN A 183 -0.25 2.91 -9.88
N SER A 184 0.77 2.05 -10.00
CA SER A 184 2.13 2.42 -9.62
C SER A 184 2.68 3.52 -10.53
N GLU A 185 3.28 4.56 -9.92
CA GLU A 185 3.92 5.70 -10.61
C GLU A 185 5.44 5.60 -10.46
N LYS A 186 6.13 5.87 -11.57
CA LYS A 186 7.61 5.82 -11.64
C LYS A 186 8.17 7.18 -12.01
#